data_345139c43102c55200e8c32e666ee0e2
#
_entry.id   345139c43102c55200e8c32e666ee0e2
#
_cell.length_a   1.000
_cell.length_b   1.000
_cell.length_c   1.000
_cell.angle_alpha   90.00
_cell.angle_beta   90.00
_cell.angle_gamma   90.00
#
_symmetry.space_group_name_H-M   'P 1'
#
loop_
_entity.id
_entity.type
_entity.pdbx_description
1 polymer ?
#
loop_
_entity_poly.entity_id
_entity_poly.type
_entity_poly.pdbx_seq_one_letter_code
_entity_poly.pdbx_strand_id
1 'polypeptide(L)'
;MDFSTDTGASPNDEFGRAIEGDFETHVTVRADRPDTIASLGAWAAAHGLKLTHIVLDRGRTPSQPMLTLHGTGSLDEQRRTAEQCVERLARAGFTVVRTKIEAAPWNAGVPQTDAEAATLPAHCHFEHHIKLRLPIPYDTKRLTAVVEGHSAHISRNARRVLSGGVQERFVTQRARGVGRSVARARLDALLDGLIAAGFQPVDIEEEFVLHDDNPAVDGGWIEESASPSGG
;
A
#
# COMPACT_ATOMS: atom_id res chain seq x y z
N MET A 1 -16.60 -40.96 -26.64
CA MET A 1 -15.93 -39.68 -26.97
C MET A 1 -16.06 -38.81 -25.75
N ASP A 2 -15.01 -38.80 -24.99
CA ASP A 2 -14.94 -38.11 -23.70
C ASP A 2 -14.37 -36.68 -23.96
N PHE A 3 -15.19 -35.66 -23.78
CA PHE A 3 -14.76 -34.27 -23.88
C PHE A 3 -14.31 -33.83 -22.49
N SER A 4 -13.04 -34.10 -22.17
CA SER A 4 -12.38 -33.39 -21.07
C SER A 4 -12.30 -31.88 -21.40
N THR A 5 -13.15 -31.10 -20.80
CA THR A 5 -13.00 -29.65 -20.77
C THR A 5 -11.86 -29.32 -19.81
N ASP A 6 -10.67 -29.22 -20.36
CA ASP A 6 -9.53 -28.57 -19.68
C ASP A 6 -9.90 -27.09 -19.52
N THR A 7 -10.42 -26.74 -18.36
CA THR A 7 -10.59 -25.34 -17.93
C THR A 7 -9.21 -24.83 -17.49
N GLY A 8 -8.37 -24.48 -18.47
CA GLY A 8 -7.08 -23.86 -18.22
C GLY A 8 -7.25 -22.64 -17.33
N ALA A 9 -6.83 -22.75 -16.07
CA ALA A 9 -6.74 -21.62 -15.15
C ALA A 9 -5.83 -20.56 -15.80
N SER A 10 -6.25 -19.31 -15.75
CA SER A 10 -5.41 -18.19 -16.20
C SER A 10 -4.08 -18.21 -15.41
N PRO A 11 -2.93 -17.83 -16.01
CA PRO A 11 -1.68 -17.67 -15.27
C PRO A 11 -1.82 -16.77 -14.04
N ASN A 12 -2.76 -15.83 -14.04
CA ASN A 12 -3.10 -14.99 -12.88
C ASN A 12 -3.83 -15.77 -11.78
N ASP A 13 -4.57 -16.83 -12.12
CA ASP A 13 -5.28 -17.68 -11.14
C ASP A 13 -4.31 -18.64 -10.42
N GLU A 14 -3.30 -19.16 -11.13
CA GLU A 14 -2.24 -19.96 -10.49
C GLU A 14 -1.38 -19.15 -9.55
N PHE A 15 -1.05 -17.92 -9.92
CA PHE A 15 -0.29 -16.99 -9.08
C PHE A 15 -1.05 -16.69 -7.76
N GLY A 16 -2.34 -16.40 -7.82
CA GLY A 16 -3.15 -16.11 -6.63
C GLY A 16 -3.26 -17.26 -5.64
N ARG A 17 -3.12 -18.51 -6.10
CA ARG A 17 -3.13 -19.71 -5.25
C ARG A 17 -1.80 -20.05 -4.59
N ALA A 18 -0.71 -19.50 -5.08
CA ALA A 18 0.64 -19.80 -4.60
C ALA A 18 1.04 -18.97 -3.36
N ILE A 19 0.29 -17.90 -3.04
CA ILE A 19 0.61 -17.01 -1.91
C ILE A 19 -0.35 -17.26 -0.77
N GLU A 20 0.21 -17.69 0.35
CA GLU A 20 -0.51 -18.00 1.59
C GLU A 20 0.19 -17.37 2.79
N GLY A 21 -0.60 -16.97 3.79
CA GLY A 21 -0.11 -16.43 5.06
C GLY A 21 -0.93 -15.25 5.54
N ASP A 22 -0.26 -14.20 6.01
CA ASP A 22 -0.88 -12.99 6.58
C ASP A 22 -1.05 -11.92 5.50
N PHE A 23 -2.21 -11.26 5.51
CA PHE A 23 -2.55 -10.21 4.55
C PHE A 23 -3.13 -8.98 5.22
N GLU A 24 -2.88 -7.84 4.58
CA GLU A 24 -3.59 -6.59 4.82
C GLU A 24 -4.31 -6.16 3.55
N THR A 25 -5.55 -5.68 3.69
CA THR A 25 -6.36 -5.19 2.57
C THR A 25 -6.82 -3.77 2.87
N HIS A 26 -6.53 -2.85 1.96
CA HIS A 26 -6.96 -1.47 2.03
C HIS A 26 -8.10 -1.22 1.05
N VAL A 27 -9.23 -0.72 1.56
CA VAL A 27 -10.38 -0.30 0.76
C VAL A 27 -10.50 1.21 0.85
N THR A 28 -10.11 1.93 -0.19
CA THR A 28 -10.14 3.40 -0.26
C THR A 28 -11.50 3.89 -0.72
N VAL A 29 -12.07 4.84 0.02
CA VAL A 29 -13.38 5.41 -0.24
C VAL A 29 -13.23 6.84 -0.76
N ARG A 30 -14.03 7.21 -1.76
CA ARG A 30 -14.11 8.60 -2.22
C ARG A 30 -14.69 9.48 -1.12
N ALA A 31 -13.98 10.56 -0.79
CA ALA A 31 -14.42 11.50 0.23
C ALA A 31 -14.23 12.94 -0.26
N ASP A 32 -15.17 13.38 -1.09
CA ASP A 32 -15.18 14.73 -1.66
C ASP A 32 -15.72 15.77 -0.65
N ARG A 33 -16.29 15.31 0.48
CA ARG A 33 -16.88 16.13 1.53
C ARG A 33 -16.40 15.70 2.92
N PRO A 34 -16.19 16.65 3.85
CA PRO A 34 -15.77 16.34 5.22
C PRO A 34 -16.72 15.38 5.97
N ASP A 35 -18.03 15.53 5.76
CA ASP A 35 -19.07 14.68 6.38
C ASP A 35 -18.92 13.22 5.97
N THR A 36 -18.42 12.94 4.74
CA THR A 36 -18.19 11.57 4.28
C THR A 36 -17.16 10.86 5.14
N ILE A 37 -16.08 11.55 5.54
CA ILE A 37 -15.04 10.98 6.40
C ILE A 37 -15.59 10.69 7.80
N ALA A 38 -16.42 11.58 8.35
CA ALA A 38 -17.04 11.38 9.65
C ALA A 38 -18.02 10.19 9.62
N SER A 39 -18.88 10.12 8.59
CA SER A 39 -19.84 9.02 8.39
C SER A 39 -19.12 7.69 8.16
N LEU A 40 -18.05 7.67 7.36
CA LEU A 40 -17.21 6.48 7.14
C LEU A 40 -16.55 6.03 8.44
N GLY A 41 -16.12 6.97 9.28
CA GLY A 41 -15.55 6.67 10.60
C GLY A 41 -16.55 6.01 11.54
N ALA A 42 -17.79 6.49 11.57
CA ALA A 42 -18.87 5.89 12.34
C ALA A 42 -19.22 4.48 11.83
N TRP A 43 -19.30 4.33 10.50
CA TRP A 43 -19.55 3.04 9.86
C TRP A 43 -18.43 2.04 10.17
N ALA A 44 -17.15 2.45 10.03
CA ALA A 44 -15.99 1.63 10.32
C ALA A 44 -16.01 1.13 11.78
N ALA A 45 -16.25 2.03 12.74
CA ALA A 45 -16.34 1.68 14.16
C ALA A 45 -17.46 0.68 14.44
N ALA A 46 -18.64 0.83 13.84
CA ALA A 46 -19.76 -0.09 13.95
C ALA A 46 -19.47 -1.49 13.39
N HIS A 47 -18.48 -1.61 12.50
CA HIS A 47 -18.08 -2.86 11.86
C HIS A 47 -16.72 -3.39 12.35
N GLY A 48 -16.14 -2.80 13.39
CA GLY A 48 -14.86 -3.21 13.97
C GLY A 48 -13.66 -3.01 13.03
N LEU A 49 -13.77 -2.07 12.06
CA LEU A 49 -12.72 -1.78 11.09
C LEU A 49 -11.93 -0.53 11.48
N LYS A 50 -10.64 -0.53 11.17
CA LYS A 50 -9.77 0.63 11.32
C LYS A 50 -9.97 1.56 10.13
N LEU A 51 -10.27 2.84 10.38
CA LEU A 51 -10.21 3.89 9.37
C LEU A 51 -8.91 4.67 9.50
N THR A 52 -8.12 4.67 8.44
CA THR A 52 -6.94 5.53 8.27
C THR A 52 -7.25 6.57 7.19
N HIS A 53 -6.85 7.83 7.40
CA HIS A 53 -7.02 8.87 6.40
C HIS A 53 -5.64 9.40 5.99
N ILE A 54 -5.11 8.83 4.94
CA ILE A 54 -3.84 9.26 4.36
C ILE A 54 -4.08 10.51 3.51
N VAL A 55 -3.19 11.50 3.67
CA VAL A 55 -3.11 12.68 2.82
C VAL A 55 -1.72 12.74 2.22
N LEU A 56 -1.66 12.58 0.90
CA LEU A 56 -0.44 12.66 0.12
C LEU A 56 0.04 14.12 0.07
N ASP A 57 1.35 14.34 0.07
CA ASP A 57 1.92 15.70 -0.01
C ASP A 57 1.66 16.35 -1.39
N ARG A 58 1.48 15.54 -2.42
CA ARG A 58 1.17 15.95 -3.80
C ARG A 58 0.33 14.87 -4.49
N GLY A 59 -0.11 15.12 -5.71
CA GLY A 59 -0.87 14.15 -6.52
C GLY A 59 -2.28 14.61 -6.83
N ARG A 60 -2.94 13.85 -7.72
CA ARG A 60 -4.29 14.18 -8.21
C ARG A 60 -5.39 13.85 -7.20
N THR A 61 -5.16 12.85 -6.37
CA THR A 61 -6.11 12.39 -5.34
C THR A 61 -5.41 12.40 -3.98
N PRO A 62 -5.15 13.58 -3.40
CA PRO A 62 -4.34 13.65 -2.18
C PRO A 62 -5.06 13.08 -0.95
N SER A 63 -6.40 13.14 -0.89
CA SER A 63 -7.20 12.67 0.25
C SER A 63 -7.63 11.23 0.02
N GLN A 64 -7.09 10.30 0.79
CA GLN A 64 -7.33 8.86 0.67
C GLN A 64 -7.74 8.25 2.02
N PRO A 65 -9.02 8.39 2.43
CA PRO A 65 -9.53 7.64 3.57
C PRO A 65 -9.71 6.19 3.17
N MET A 66 -9.11 5.28 3.95
CA MET A 66 -9.12 3.84 3.69
C MET A 66 -9.48 3.04 4.92
N LEU A 67 -10.20 1.95 4.71
CA LEU A 67 -10.47 0.93 5.70
C LEU A 67 -9.41 -0.16 5.56
N THR A 68 -8.95 -0.66 6.70
CA THR A 68 -7.98 -1.75 6.75
C THR A 68 -8.66 -3.01 7.27
N LEU A 69 -8.49 -4.11 6.53
CA LEU A 69 -8.87 -5.46 6.90
C LEU A 69 -7.59 -6.30 7.04
N HIS A 70 -7.52 -7.11 8.07
CA HIS A 70 -6.45 -8.11 8.23
C HIS A 70 -7.05 -9.51 8.03
N GLY A 71 -6.31 -10.40 7.40
CA GLY A 71 -6.73 -11.76 7.14
C GLY A 71 -5.55 -12.71 7.02
N THR A 72 -5.84 -14.01 7.15
CA THR A 72 -4.90 -15.09 6.91
C THR A 72 -5.48 -16.03 5.87
N GLY A 73 -4.64 -16.86 5.24
CA GLY A 73 -5.05 -17.84 4.24
C GLY A 73 -4.53 -17.51 2.85
N SER A 74 -5.34 -17.66 1.82
CA SER A 74 -4.98 -17.45 0.40
C SER A 74 -5.37 -16.07 -0.11
N LEU A 75 -4.72 -15.60 -1.18
CA LEU A 75 -5.11 -14.37 -1.87
C LEU A 75 -6.57 -14.38 -2.35
N ASP A 76 -7.08 -15.53 -2.80
CA ASP A 76 -8.46 -15.64 -3.26
C ASP A 76 -9.48 -15.47 -2.11
N GLU A 77 -9.14 -15.88 -0.90
CA GLU A 77 -9.96 -15.61 0.28
C GLU A 77 -9.95 -14.12 0.62
N GLN A 78 -8.80 -13.47 0.51
CA GLN A 78 -8.71 -12.02 0.74
C GLN A 78 -9.50 -11.23 -0.31
N ARG A 79 -9.46 -11.62 -1.59
CA ARG A 79 -10.26 -11.01 -2.64
C ARG A 79 -11.76 -11.12 -2.33
N ARG A 80 -12.25 -12.29 -1.97
CA ARG A 80 -13.67 -12.48 -1.58
C ARG A 80 -14.05 -11.62 -0.37
N THR A 81 -13.17 -11.53 0.62
CA THR A 81 -13.39 -10.69 1.81
C THR A 81 -13.45 -9.20 1.45
N ALA A 82 -12.56 -8.75 0.57
CA ALA A 82 -12.55 -7.39 0.05
C ALA A 82 -13.84 -7.07 -0.73
N GLU A 83 -14.27 -7.95 -1.64
CA GLU A 83 -15.51 -7.81 -2.40
C GLU A 83 -16.74 -7.68 -1.49
N GLN A 84 -16.84 -8.50 -0.46
CA GLN A 84 -17.91 -8.40 0.54
C GLN A 84 -17.89 -7.05 1.28
N CYS A 85 -16.69 -6.55 1.61
CA CYS A 85 -16.55 -5.23 2.22
C CYS A 85 -17.00 -4.11 1.28
N VAL A 86 -16.60 -4.17 0.01
CA VAL A 86 -16.99 -3.22 -1.05
C VAL A 86 -18.51 -3.20 -1.21
N GLU A 87 -19.17 -4.37 -1.30
CA GLU A 87 -20.62 -4.45 -1.38
C GLU A 87 -21.33 -3.85 -0.16
N ARG A 88 -20.81 -4.09 1.04
CA ARG A 88 -21.37 -3.51 2.28
C ARG A 88 -21.24 -1.99 2.29
N LEU A 89 -20.10 -1.47 1.87
CA LEU A 89 -19.87 -0.03 1.72
C LEU A 89 -20.82 0.59 0.69
N ALA A 90 -20.99 -0.05 -0.47
CA ALA A 90 -21.92 0.40 -1.52
C ALA A 90 -23.36 0.46 -1.02
N ARG A 91 -23.84 -0.56 -0.30
CA ARG A 91 -25.19 -0.57 0.34
C ARG A 91 -25.35 0.54 1.39
N ALA A 92 -24.26 0.97 2.03
CA ALA A 92 -24.23 2.08 2.98
C ALA A 92 -24.07 3.47 2.29
N GLY A 93 -24.04 3.51 0.96
CA GLY A 93 -23.95 4.76 0.18
C GLY A 93 -22.52 5.29 -0.01
N PHE A 94 -21.50 4.52 0.30
CA PHE A 94 -20.10 4.90 0.06
C PHE A 94 -19.63 4.43 -1.31
N THR A 95 -18.83 5.26 -1.98
CA THR A 95 -18.18 4.92 -3.26
C THR A 95 -16.75 4.46 -2.99
N VAL A 96 -16.48 3.19 -3.20
CA VAL A 96 -15.12 2.65 -3.18
C VAL A 96 -14.42 3.06 -4.48
N VAL A 97 -13.17 3.48 -4.39
CA VAL A 97 -12.34 3.92 -5.53
C VAL A 97 -11.07 3.11 -5.70
N ARG A 98 -10.68 2.29 -4.73
CA ARG A 98 -9.53 1.41 -4.81
C ARG A 98 -9.63 0.28 -3.80
N THR A 99 -9.23 -0.92 -4.23
CA THR A 99 -8.95 -2.06 -3.36
C THR A 99 -7.50 -2.49 -3.59
N LYS A 100 -6.69 -2.49 -2.54
CA LYS A 100 -5.30 -2.94 -2.56
C LYS A 100 -5.11 -4.09 -1.58
N ILE A 101 -4.51 -5.20 -2.00
CA ILE A 101 -4.24 -6.38 -1.17
C ILE A 101 -2.73 -6.60 -1.12
N GLU A 102 -2.23 -6.70 0.08
CA GLU A 102 -0.81 -6.81 0.43
C GLU A 102 -0.57 -8.06 1.26
N ALA A 103 0.49 -8.80 0.95
CA ALA A 103 0.95 -9.93 1.72
C ALA A 103 2.10 -9.52 2.64
N ALA A 104 2.22 -10.17 3.78
CA ALA A 104 3.43 -10.08 4.58
C ALA A 104 4.64 -10.59 3.77
N PRO A 105 5.81 -9.93 3.82
CA PRO A 105 6.95 -10.26 2.95
C PRO A 105 7.58 -11.64 3.24
N TRP A 106 7.17 -12.28 4.32
CA TRP A 106 7.58 -13.66 4.68
C TRP A 106 6.56 -14.73 4.29
N ASN A 107 5.43 -14.35 3.67
CA ASN A 107 4.46 -15.32 3.20
C ASN A 107 5.07 -16.26 2.15
N ALA A 108 4.56 -17.49 2.12
CA ALA A 108 4.90 -18.43 1.04
C ALA A 108 4.54 -17.82 -0.32
N GLY A 109 5.38 -17.98 -1.32
CA GLY A 109 5.17 -17.46 -2.68
C GLY A 109 5.58 -15.99 -2.89
N VAL A 110 5.88 -15.23 -1.85
CA VAL A 110 6.47 -13.89 -2.00
C VAL A 110 7.93 -14.03 -2.51
N PRO A 111 8.33 -13.32 -3.60
CA PRO A 111 9.60 -13.53 -4.26
C PRO A 111 10.78 -13.14 -3.36
N GLN A 112 11.70 -14.08 -3.12
CA GLN A 112 12.90 -13.84 -2.35
C GLN A 112 14.08 -13.39 -3.22
N THR A 113 14.03 -13.71 -4.52
CA THR A 113 15.05 -13.39 -5.53
C THR A 113 14.46 -12.60 -6.70
N ASP A 114 15.32 -11.86 -7.43
CA ASP A 114 14.91 -11.12 -8.63
C ASP A 114 14.41 -12.06 -9.74
N ALA A 115 14.95 -13.28 -9.82
CA ALA A 115 14.50 -14.29 -10.78
C ALA A 115 13.04 -14.73 -10.48
N GLU A 116 12.69 -14.92 -9.22
CA GLU A 116 11.32 -15.20 -8.81
C GLU A 116 10.41 -13.99 -9.09
N ALA A 117 10.85 -12.77 -8.76
CA ALA A 117 10.09 -11.56 -9.01
C ALA A 117 9.80 -11.36 -10.51
N ALA A 118 10.71 -11.74 -11.40
CA ALA A 118 10.55 -11.64 -12.85
C ALA A 118 9.44 -12.55 -13.40
N THR A 119 9.01 -13.57 -12.66
CA THR A 119 7.91 -14.46 -13.07
C THR A 119 6.53 -13.92 -12.68
N LEU A 120 6.48 -12.87 -11.85
CA LEU A 120 5.25 -12.32 -11.32
C LEU A 120 4.68 -11.21 -12.21
N PRO A 121 3.38 -10.92 -12.10
CA PRO A 121 2.78 -9.79 -12.80
C PRO A 121 3.49 -8.47 -12.47
N ALA A 122 3.70 -7.61 -13.47
CA ALA A 122 4.46 -6.36 -13.35
C ALA A 122 3.89 -5.37 -12.31
N HIS A 123 2.63 -5.49 -11.94
CA HIS A 123 2.02 -4.67 -10.90
C HIS A 123 2.42 -5.08 -9.48
N CYS A 124 2.91 -6.33 -9.28
CA CYS A 124 3.39 -6.78 -7.99
C CYS A 124 4.70 -6.09 -7.61
N HIS A 125 4.81 -5.65 -6.36
CA HIS A 125 6.00 -4.97 -5.88
C HIS A 125 6.08 -4.97 -4.36
N PHE A 126 7.28 -4.79 -3.81
CA PHE A 126 7.43 -4.48 -2.39
C PHE A 126 7.07 -3.01 -2.16
N GLU A 127 6.35 -2.76 -1.07
CA GLU A 127 6.05 -1.43 -0.58
C GLU A 127 6.50 -1.34 0.89
N HIS A 128 7.20 -0.26 1.23
CA HIS A 128 7.70 -0.03 2.58
C HIS A 128 7.09 1.26 3.12
N HIS A 129 6.57 1.23 4.33
CA HIS A 129 6.04 2.40 5.02
C HIS A 129 6.87 2.70 6.26
N ILE A 130 7.52 3.85 6.27
CA ILE A 130 8.34 4.31 7.38
C ILE A 130 7.61 5.44 8.08
N LYS A 131 7.32 5.28 9.36
CA LYS A 131 6.69 6.29 10.19
C LYS A 131 7.74 7.16 10.87
N LEU A 132 7.60 8.47 10.74
CA LEU A 132 8.42 9.49 11.40
C LEU A 132 7.54 10.28 12.36
N ARG A 133 8.09 10.63 13.53
CA ARG A 133 7.52 11.65 14.44
C ARG A 133 8.44 12.84 14.48
N LEU A 134 7.97 13.98 13.94
CA LEU A 134 8.77 15.14 13.69
C LEU A 134 8.30 16.31 14.56
N PRO A 135 9.20 16.96 15.32
CA PRO A 135 8.88 18.21 16.04
C PRO A 135 8.60 19.31 15.02
N ILE A 136 7.66 20.21 15.34
CA ILE A 136 7.39 21.40 14.52
C ILE A 136 8.12 22.61 15.11
N PRO A 137 8.88 23.36 14.31
CA PRO A 137 9.21 23.16 12.89
C PRO A 137 10.28 22.09 12.66
N TYR A 138 10.24 21.40 11.53
CA TYR A 138 11.30 20.53 11.02
C TYR A 138 11.72 20.96 9.61
N ASP A 139 12.90 20.57 9.18
CA ASP A 139 13.42 20.88 7.85
C ASP A 139 12.75 20.03 6.78
N THR A 140 11.65 20.53 6.23
CA THR A 140 10.87 19.86 5.18
C THR A 140 11.68 19.68 3.90
N LYS A 141 12.54 20.64 3.52
CA LYS A 141 13.36 20.54 2.31
C LYS A 141 14.38 19.42 2.41
N ARG A 142 15.03 19.31 3.59
CA ARG A 142 15.99 18.24 3.86
C ARG A 142 15.31 16.87 3.84
N LEU A 143 14.14 16.74 4.47
CA LEU A 143 13.38 15.48 4.43
C LEU A 143 13.00 15.10 2.99
N THR A 144 12.46 16.05 2.22
CA THR A 144 12.09 15.81 0.81
C THR A 144 13.29 15.36 -0.01
N ALA A 145 14.45 16.04 0.14
CA ALA A 145 15.66 15.69 -0.62
C ALA A 145 16.15 14.26 -0.32
N VAL A 146 16.13 13.84 0.95
CA VAL A 146 16.49 12.44 1.32
C VAL A 146 15.50 11.46 0.71
N VAL A 147 14.21 11.69 0.88
CA VAL A 147 13.15 10.79 0.44
C VAL A 147 13.15 10.61 -1.09
N GLU A 148 13.24 11.72 -1.84
CA GLU A 148 13.31 11.69 -3.31
C GLU A 148 14.60 11.03 -3.82
N GLY A 149 15.73 11.21 -3.13
CA GLY A 149 16.99 10.54 -3.43
C GLY A 149 16.94 9.01 -3.34
N HIS A 150 15.95 8.46 -2.63
CA HIS A 150 15.69 7.03 -2.49
C HIS A 150 14.41 6.57 -3.22
N SER A 151 13.88 7.36 -4.16
CA SER A 151 12.64 7.07 -4.90
C SER A 151 11.46 6.79 -3.96
N ALA A 152 11.39 7.55 -2.85
CA ALA A 152 10.33 7.44 -1.88
C ALA A 152 9.48 8.72 -1.84
N HIS A 153 8.33 8.69 -1.16
CA HIS A 153 7.33 9.75 -1.20
C HIS A 153 6.75 9.99 0.20
N ILE A 154 6.36 11.23 0.47
CA ILE A 154 5.88 11.65 1.79
C ILE A 154 4.35 11.72 1.81
N SER A 155 3.76 11.28 2.93
CA SER A 155 2.34 11.45 3.24
C SER A 155 2.13 11.67 4.74
N ARG A 156 0.88 11.88 5.16
CA ARG A 156 0.51 12.02 6.57
C ARG A 156 -0.85 11.37 6.85
N ASN A 157 -1.05 10.95 8.09
CA ASN A 157 -2.38 10.58 8.56
C ASN A 157 -3.11 11.83 9.07
N ALA A 158 -4.18 12.26 8.36
CA ALA A 158 -4.93 13.46 8.69
C ALA A 158 -5.75 13.34 9.99
N ARG A 159 -6.06 12.11 10.42
CA ARG A 159 -6.86 11.86 11.63
C ARG A 159 -6.02 11.82 12.91
N ARG A 160 -4.70 11.77 12.78
CA ARG A 160 -3.80 11.63 13.93
C ARG A 160 -3.09 12.95 14.20
N VAL A 161 -3.62 13.69 15.18
CA VAL A 161 -3.00 14.89 15.72
C VAL A 161 -2.30 14.52 17.02
N LEU A 162 -1.00 14.77 17.11
CA LEU A 162 -0.23 14.55 18.32
C LEU A 162 -0.15 15.82 19.15
N SER A 163 -0.15 15.67 20.47
CA SER A 163 0.09 16.79 21.40
C SER A 163 1.56 17.25 21.34
N GLY A 164 1.83 18.49 21.80
CA GLY A 164 3.20 18.97 21.99
C GLY A 164 3.94 19.39 20.71
N GLY A 165 3.23 19.75 19.63
CA GLY A 165 3.87 20.26 18.42
C GLY A 165 4.62 19.18 17.63
N VAL A 166 4.17 17.94 17.69
CA VAL A 166 4.73 16.81 16.92
C VAL A 166 3.79 16.42 15.80
N GLN A 167 4.33 16.15 14.61
CA GLN A 167 3.59 15.62 13.46
C GLN A 167 4.05 14.20 13.12
N GLU A 168 3.10 13.36 12.68
CA GLU A 168 3.43 12.09 12.03
C GLU A 168 3.54 12.29 10.52
N ARG A 169 4.60 11.74 9.95
CA ARG A 169 4.81 11.61 8.51
C ARG A 169 5.04 10.15 8.19
N PHE A 170 4.59 9.75 7.01
CA PHE A 170 4.90 8.46 6.43
C PHE A 170 5.77 8.68 5.20
N VAL A 171 6.79 7.86 5.07
CA VAL A 171 7.63 7.77 3.88
C VAL A 171 7.35 6.42 3.24
N THR A 172 6.86 6.45 2.01
CA THR A 172 6.53 5.23 1.24
C THR A 172 7.57 5.04 0.14
N GLN A 173 8.18 3.85 0.09
CA GLN A 173 9.11 3.43 -0.95
C GLN A 173 8.56 2.20 -1.66
N ARG A 174 8.64 2.17 -3.01
CA ARG A 174 8.28 1.02 -3.84
C ARG A 174 9.50 0.39 -4.50
N ALA A 175 9.57 -0.95 -4.47
CA ALA A 175 10.61 -1.72 -5.13
C ALA A 175 9.96 -2.73 -6.08
N ARG A 176 9.99 -2.42 -7.39
CA ARG A 176 9.38 -3.22 -8.46
C ARG A 176 10.41 -4.14 -9.09
N GLY A 177 9.97 -5.35 -9.54
CA GLY A 177 10.76 -6.29 -10.33
C GLY A 177 12.01 -6.82 -9.60
N VAL A 178 12.00 -6.83 -8.28
CA VAL A 178 13.11 -7.30 -7.44
C VAL A 178 12.61 -8.24 -6.37
N GLY A 179 13.50 -9.13 -5.91
CA GLY A 179 13.23 -9.99 -4.77
C GLY A 179 13.37 -9.27 -3.43
N ARG A 180 12.92 -9.92 -2.37
CA ARG A 180 12.90 -9.37 -1.01
C ARG A 180 14.27 -8.89 -0.54
N SER A 181 15.35 -9.61 -0.87
CA SER A 181 16.71 -9.23 -0.47
C SER A 181 17.13 -7.85 -1.01
N VAL A 182 16.82 -7.57 -2.28
CA VAL A 182 17.11 -6.28 -2.93
C VAL A 182 16.17 -5.20 -2.43
N ALA A 183 14.87 -5.49 -2.26
CA ALA A 183 13.90 -4.57 -1.68
C ALA A 183 14.34 -4.14 -0.27
N ARG A 184 14.77 -5.10 0.57
CA ARG A 184 15.27 -4.83 1.92
C ARG A 184 16.53 -3.96 1.91
N ALA A 185 17.49 -4.24 1.02
CA ALA A 185 18.69 -3.40 0.90
C ALA A 185 18.36 -1.95 0.52
N ARG A 186 17.33 -1.73 -0.34
CA ARG A 186 16.84 -0.38 -0.66
C ARG A 186 16.18 0.31 0.54
N LEU A 187 15.43 -0.42 1.33
CA LEU A 187 14.85 0.07 2.58
C LEU A 187 15.95 0.47 3.57
N ASP A 188 16.96 -0.39 3.78
CA ASP A 188 18.06 -0.10 4.69
C ASP A 188 18.82 1.16 4.28
N ALA A 189 19.08 1.36 2.98
CA ALA A 189 19.72 2.57 2.47
C ALA A 189 18.87 3.83 2.73
N LEU A 190 17.54 3.75 2.59
CA LEU A 190 16.63 4.86 2.91
C LEU A 190 16.63 5.14 4.42
N LEU A 191 16.61 4.12 5.26
CA LEU A 191 16.67 4.28 6.72
C LEU A 191 17.96 4.95 7.17
N ASP A 192 19.10 4.52 6.62
CA ASP A 192 20.41 5.14 6.89
C ASP A 192 20.43 6.62 6.46
N GLY A 193 19.87 6.93 5.29
CA GLY A 193 19.74 8.31 4.80
C GLY A 193 18.87 9.18 5.71
N LEU A 194 17.73 8.67 6.17
CA LEU A 194 16.86 9.38 7.12
C LEU A 194 17.57 9.62 8.45
N ILE A 195 18.23 8.62 9.03
CA ILE A 195 18.95 8.71 10.30
C ILE A 195 20.11 9.70 10.18
N ALA A 196 20.90 9.63 9.11
CA ALA A 196 22.01 10.56 8.85
C ALA A 196 21.53 12.01 8.68
N ALA A 197 20.30 12.19 8.19
CA ALA A 197 19.66 13.50 8.09
C ALA A 197 18.98 13.96 9.42
N GLY A 198 19.03 13.16 10.48
CA GLY A 198 18.45 13.48 11.78
C GLY A 198 16.97 13.15 11.92
N PHE A 199 16.39 12.37 10.98
CA PHE A 199 15.01 11.90 11.03
C PHE A 199 14.96 10.46 11.55
N GLN A 200 14.45 10.28 12.78
CA GLN A 200 14.41 8.95 13.41
C GLN A 200 13.12 8.22 13.06
N PRO A 201 13.21 7.04 12.41
CA PRO A 201 12.06 6.15 12.22
C PRO A 201 11.53 5.65 13.57
N VAL A 202 10.20 5.60 13.71
CA VAL A 202 9.54 5.09 14.92
C VAL A 202 8.77 3.81 14.66
N ASP A 203 8.53 3.49 13.38
CA ASP A 203 7.84 2.29 12.95
C ASP A 203 8.16 2.00 11.48
N ILE A 204 8.22 0.74 11.10
CA ILE A 204 8.54 0.31 9.74
C ILE A 204 7.62 -0.86 9.41
N GLU A 205 6.86 -0.72 8.32
CA GLU A 205 6.02 -1.77 7.76
C GLU A 205 6.59 -2.16 6.40
N GLU A 206 6.75 -3.47 6.17
CA GLU A 206 7.20 -4.04 4.91
C GLU A 206 6.07 -4.90 4.35
N GLU A 207 5.67 -4.67 3.10
CA GLU A 207 4.53 -5.33 2.47
C GLU A 207 4.88 -5.72 1.03
N PHE A 208 4.15 -6.72 0.52
CA PHE A 208 4.23 -7.11 -0.88
C PHE A 208 2.86 -6.95 -1.54
N VAL A 209 2.72 -5.97 -2.41
CA VAL A 209 1.48 -5.66 -3.13
C VAL A 209 1.21 -6.73 -4.19
N LEU A 210 0.04 -7.37 -4.10
CA LEU A 210 -0.41 -8.44 -4.99
C LEU A 210 -1.55 -8.03 -5.90
N HIS A 211 -2.37 -7.11 -5.41
CA HIS A 211 -3.53 -6.61 -6.12
C HIS A 211 -3.71 -5.13 -5.84
N ASP A 212 -3.96 -4.37 -6.89
CA ASP A 212 -4.30 -2.96 -6.83
C ASP A 212 -5.18 -2.66 -8.05
N ASP A 213 -6.48 -2.48 -7.84
CA ASP A 213 -7.45 -2.28 -8.93
C ASP A 213 -7.47 -0.84 -9.46
N ASN A 214 -6.82 0.10 -8.78
CA ASN A 214 -6.75 1.49 -9.23
C ASN A 214 -5.48 2.23 -8.77
N PRO A 215 -4.30 1.86 -9.30
CA PRO A 215 -3.05 2.54 -8.96
C PRO A 215 -3.03 4.03 -9.38
N ALA A 216 -3.92 4.44 -10.29
CA ALA A 216 -4.04 5.84 -10.74
C ALA A 216 -4.45 6.82 -9.63
N VAL A 217 -4.96 6.32 -8.51
CA VAL A 217 -5.24 7.12 -7.29
C VAL A 217 -3.96 7.79 -6.76
N ASP A 218 -2.78 7.15 -6.94
CA ASP A 218 -1.49 7.68 -6.53
C ASP A 218 -0.82 8.55 -7.63
N GLY A 219 -1.51 8.78 -8.74
CA GLY A 219 -0.96 9.52 -9.88
C GLY A 219 -0.53 10.95 -9.53
N GLY A 220 0.73 11.28 -9.85
CA GLY A 220 1.37 12.55 -9.52
C GLY A 220 1.93 12.62 -8.08
N TRP A 221 1.72 11.61 -7.26
CA TRP A 221 2.43 11.40 -5.99
C TRP A 221 3.63 10.50 -6.19
N ILE A 222 3.41 9.31 -6.77
CA ILE A 222 4.47 8.41 -7.23
C ILE A 222 4.48 8.49 -8.76
N GLU A 223 5.57 8.95 -9.34
CA GLU A 223 5.76 8.83 -10.78
C GLU A 223 6.16 7.38 -11.09
N GLU A 224 5.29 6.66 -11.77
CA GLU A 224 5.66 5.38 -12.34
C GLU A 224 6.69 5.67 -13.44
N SER A 225 7.95 5.31 -13.19
CA SER A 225 8.98 5.29 -14.23
C SER A 225 8.43 4.42 -15.35
N ALA A 226 8.09 5.03 -16.50
CA ALA A 226 7.74 4.29 -17.69
C ALA A 226 8.89 3.31 -17.95
N SER A 227 8.61 2.01 -17.94
CA SER A 227 9.58 1.02 -18.38
C SER A 227 10.09 1.45 -19.75
N PRO A 228 11.41 1.47 -20.01
CA PRO A 228 11.90 1.76 -21.34
C PRO A 228 11.28 0.73 -22.27
N SER A 229 10.42 1.21 -23.19
CA SER A 229 9.91 0.41 -24.30
C SER A 229 11.13 -0.10 -25.07
N GLY A 230 11.38 -1.41 -24.95
CA GLY A 230 12.42 -2.09 -25.70
C GLY A 230 12.21 -1.84 -27.20
N GLY A 231 13.23 -1.21 -27.78
CA GLY A 231 13.39 -1.08 -29.25
C GLY A 231 13.99 -2.37 -29.84
#